data_a5c810b4b68607c3eac3dbcc5c26784c
#
_entry.id   a5c810b4b68607c3eac3dbcc5c26784c
#
_cell.length_a   1.000
_cell.length_b   1.000
_cell.length_c   1.000
_cell.angle_alpha   90.00
_cell.angle_beta   90.00
_cell.angle_gamma   90.00
#
_symmetry.space_group_name_H-M   'P 1'
#
loop_
_entity.id
_entity.type
_entity.pdbx_description
1 polymer ?
#
loop_
_entity_poly.entity_id
_entity_poly.type
_entity_poly.pdbx_seq_one_letter_code
_entity_poly.pdbx_strand_id
1 'polypeptide(L)'
;MNRGQKTAITLILSASFALSLTTSQVAATPTITNLMLETTLKSLKLPVGTVDGKWDGNSQRAICAWREMTGRSPSRKTPTIADREAIAATTALKVRTYFRLGMNINRTCQTGTWIKLDPITKAKKINAVWPVSTGRPGYETPSGRFTIRWQLNKWHESSIYEGAMMYRPKYFAPSVALHGSFTDSLVRTYPDSHGCVRMLHSSIDALWRAHFDVGSPVFVYGVWVA
;
A
#
# COMPACT_ATOMS: atom_id res chain seq x y z
N MET A 1 101.44 6.92 37.49
CA MET A 1 100.63 7.70 36.58
C MET A 1 100.00 6.75 35.60
N ASN A 2 98.72 6.40 35.77
CA ASN A 2 97.99 5.56 34.83
C ASN A 2 96.54 6.02 34.75
N ARG A 3 96.15 6.53 33.60
CA ARG A 3 94.86 7.05 33.33
C ARG A 3 93.94 5.87 32.95
N GLY A 4 92.93 5.61 33.75
CA GLY A 4 91.92 4.64 33.42
C GLY A 4 90.91 5.23 32.38
N GLN A 5 90.76 4.55 31.28
CA GLN A 5 89.67 4.84 30.35
C GLN A 5 88.36 4.23 30.84
N LYS A 6 87.33 5.06 30.95
CA LYS A 6 85.92 4.58 31.20
C LYS A 6 85.19 4.40 29.88
N THR A 7 84.89 3.19 29.54
CA THR A 7 84.12 2.85 28.36
C THR A 7 82.59 3.02 28.76
N ALA A 8 81.89 3.93 28.06
CA ALA A 8 80.47 4.10 28.19
C ALA A 8 79.77 3.15 27.24
N ILE A 9 78.92 2.27 27.76
CA ILE A 9 78.08 1.39 26.99
C ILE A 9 76.72 2.10 26.78
N THR A 10 76.44 2.48 25.53
CA THR A 10 75.16 3.09 25.13
C THR A 10 74.16 1.97 24.84
N LEU A 11 73.12 1.78 25.67
CA LEU A 11 72.01 0.92 25.40
C LEU A 11 71.06 1.60 24.42
N ILE A 12 70.90 1.06 23.23
CA ILE A 12 69.90 1.49 22.27
C ILE A 12 68.60 0.69 22.56
N LEU A 13 67.60 1.33 23.15
CA LEU A 13 66.24 0.78 23.27
C LEU A 13 65.51 0.95 21.92
N SER A 14 65.34 -0.13 21.18
CA SER A 14 64.51 -0.18 20.00
C SER A 14 63.04 -0.36 20.43
N ALA A 15 62.24 0.71 20.40
CA ALA A 15 60.80 0.67 20.59
C ALA A 15 60.13 0.14 19.34
N SER A 16 59.69 -1.11 19.35
CA SER A 16 58.83 -1.70 18.31
C SER A 16 57.42 -1.17 18.43
N PHE A 17 57.02 -0.28 17.55
CA PHE A 17 55.66 0.23 17.46
C PHE A 17 54.80 -0.84 16.71
N ALA A 18 54.02 -1.65 17.44
CA ALA A 18 53.08 -2.55 16.87
C ALA A 18 51.84 -1.75 16.39
N LEU A 19 51.74 -1.55 15.08
CA LEU A 19 50.56 -0.94 14.44
C LEU A 19 49.42 -1.96 14.45
N SER A 20 48.50 -1.89 15.43
CA SER A 20 47.31 -2.69 15.47
C SER A 20 46.33 -2.20 14.39
N LEU A 21 46.26 -2.92 13.25
CA LEU A 21 45.22 -2.76 12.24
C LEU A 21 43.89 -3.22 12.85
N THR A 22 43.08 -2.29 13.35
CA THR A 22 41.68 -2.58 13.67
C THR A 22 40.92 -2.71 12.35
N THR A 23 40.67 -3.94 11.92
CA THR A 23 39.72 -4.21 10.84
C THR A 23 38.32 -3.84 11.35
N SER A 24 37.82 -2.68 10.91
CA SER A 24 36.40 -2.33 11.09
C SER A 24 35.57 -3.37 10.33
N GLN A 25 34.98 -4.30 11.05
CA GLN A 25 33.95 -5.18 10.48
C GLN A 25 32.75 -4.28 10.09
N VAL A 26 32.59 -4.08 8.79
CA VAL A 26 31.35 -3.49 8.25
C VAL A 26 30.24 -4.49 8.55
N ALA A 27 29.42 -4.17 9.53
CA ALA A 27 28.25 -4.97 9.84
C ALA A 27 27.39 -5.11 8.57
N ALA A 28 27.12 -6.32 8.13
CA ALA A 28 26.26 -6.56 6.98
C ALA A 28 24.89 -5.93 7.26
N THR A 29 24.43 -5.08 6.37
CA THR A 29 23.09 -4.48 6.46
C THR A 29 22.06 -5.64 6.51
N PRO A 30 21.18 -5.70 7.51
CA PRO A 30 20.25 -6.80 7.64
C PRO A 30 19.35 -6.88 6.41
N THR A 31 19.25 -8.07 5.82
CA THR A 31 18.40 -8.31 4.66
C THR A 31 16.93 -8.11 5.02
N ILE A 32 16.27 -7.13 4.40
CA ILE A 32 14.84 -6.87 4.61
C ILE A 32 14.04 -7.94 3.88
N THR A 33 13.42 -8.85 4.63
CA THR A 33 12.64 -9.98 4.10
C THR A 33 11.25 -9.54 3.63
N ASN A 34 10.57 -10.39 2.84
CA ASN A 34 9.16 -10.13 2.47
C ASN A 34 8.25 -10.08 3.69
N LEU A 35 8.48 -10.94 4.69
CA LEU A 35 7.71 -10.94 5.93
C LEU A 35 7.81 -9.59 6.67
N MET A 36 9.00 -8.99 6.72
CA MET A 36 9.18 -7.66 7.30
C MET A 36 8.42 -6.58 6.51
N LEU A 37 8.46 -6.65 5.17
CA LEU A 37 7.72 -5.72 4.32
C LEU A 37 6.21 -5.83 4.54
N GLU A 38 5.68 -7.05 4.50
CA GLU A 38 4.25 -7.29 4.72
C GLU A 38 3.80 -6.84 6.11
N THR A 39 4.62 -7.11 7.14
CA THR A 39 4.37 -6.63 8.50
C THR A 39 4.28 -5.10 8.55
N THR A 40 5.22 -4.39 7.90
CA THR A 40 5.20 -2.92 7.82
C THR A 40 4.00 -2.41 7.04
N LEU A 41 3.72 -2.98 5.86
CA LEU A 41 2.55 -2.59 5.05
C LEU A 41 1.23 -2.85 5.81
N LYS A 42 1.15 -3.93 6.60
CA LYS A 42 0.00 -4.22 7.45
C LYS A 42 -0.15 -3.20 8.60
N SER A 43 0.94 -2.83 9.25
CA SER A 43 0.93 -1.80 10.31
C SER A 43 0.46 -0.44 9.78
N LEU A 44 0.78 -0.12 8.53
CA LEU A 44 0.29 1.05 7.79
C LEU A 44 -1.17 0.92 7.32
N LYS A 45 -1.87 -0.17 7.69
CA LYS A 45 -3.27 -0.47 7.33
C LYS A 45 -3.49 -0.60 5.83
N LEU A 46 -2.48 -1.02 5.09
CA LEU A 46 -2.61 -1.35 3.67
C LEU A 46 -3.13 -2.78 3.46
N PRO A 47 -3.84 -3.06 2.36
CA PRO A 47 -4.51 -4.35 2.14
C PRO A 47 -3.55 -5.43 1.64
N VAL A 48 -2.61 -5.84 2.50
CA VAL A 48 -1.57 -6.84 2.22
C VAL A 48 -2.06 -8.28 2.28
N GLY A 49 -3.27 -8.51 2.83
CA GLY A 49 -3.79 -9.87 3.03
C GLY A 49 -3.13 -10.58 4.22
N THR A 50 -2.71 -11.83 4.03
CA THR A 50 -1.99 -12.63 5.02
C THR A 50 -0.53 -12.16 5.07
N VAL A 51 0.03 -12.07 6.28
CA VAL A 51 1.44 -11.77 6.50
C VAL A 51 2.15 -13.10 6.70
N ASP A 52 2.71 -13.65 5.62
CA ASP A 52 3.33 -14.99 5.63
C ASP A 52 4.70 -15.03 4.90
N GLY A 53 5.17 -13.88 4.43
CA GLY A 53 6.44 -13.74 3.70
C GLY A 53 6.38 -14.19 2.24
N LYS A 54 5.22 -14.62 1.74
CA LYS A 54 5.01 -14.95 0.33
C LYS A 54 4.58 -13.71 -0.43
N TRP A 55 5.39 -13.32 -1.42
CA TRP A 55 5.10 -12.16 -2.24
C TRP A 55 4.02 -12.46 -3.29
N ASP A 56 2.76 -12.23 -2.93
CA ASP A 56 1.58 -12.53 -3.74
C ASP A 56 0.90 -11.28 -4.34
N GLY A 57 -0.26 -11.47 -4.97
CA GLY A 57 -1.05 -10.38 -5.55
C GLY A 57 -1.55 -9.35 -4.53
N ASN A 58 -1.75 -9.72 -3.25
CA ASN A 58 -2.13 -8.79 -2.20
C ASN A 58 -0.93 -7.95 -1.75
N SER A 59 0.26 -8.57 -1.61
CA SER A 59 1.51 -7.86 -1.35
C SER A 59 1.81 -6.85 -2.47
N GLN A 60 1.61 -7.24 -3.74
CA GLN A 60 1.73 -6.36 -4.91
C GLN A 60 0.71 -5.19 -4.88
N ARG A 61 -0.52 -5.45 -4.45
CA ARG A 61 -1.55 -4.42 -4.24
C ARG A 61 -1.12 -3.43 -3.17
N ALA A 62 -0.68 -3.93 -2.04
CA ALA A 62 -0.28 -3.12 -0.89
C ALA A 62 0.94 -2.23 -1.21
N ILE A 63 1.98 -2.77 -1.89
CA ILE A 63 3.13 -1.95 -2.28
C ILE A 63 2.73 -0.89 -3.32
N CYS A 64 1.82 -1.20 -4.23
CA CYS A 64 1.32 -0.23 -5.19
C CYS A 64 0.66 0.97 -4.48
N ALA A 65 -0.21 0.70 -3.50
CA ALA A 65 -0.83 1.74 -2.68
C ALA A 65 0.20 2.51 -1.84
N TRP A 66 1.20 1.81 -1.27
CA TRP A 66 2.29 2.45 -0.53
C TRP A 66 3.10 3.40 -1.43
N ARG A 67 3.48 2.95 -2.63
CA ARG A 67 4.18 3.81 -3.61
C ARG A 67 3.39 5.07 -3.90
N GLU A 68 2.10 4.92 -4.19
CA GLU A 68 1.22 6.05 -4.42
C GLU A 68 1.21 7.04 -3.25
N MET A 69 0.99 6.55 -2.02
CA MET A 69 0.86 7.37 -0.82
C MET A 69 2.17 7.94 -0.30
N THR A 70 3.30 7.47 -0.81
CA THR A 70 4.64 8.03 -0.52
C THR A 70 5.21 8.88 -1.66
N GLY A 71 4.44 9.13 -2.71
CA GLY A 71 4.83 10.03 -3.81
C GLY A 71 5.58 9.37 -4.95
N ARG A 72 5.65 8.04 -4.95
CA ARG A 72 6.20 7.26 -6.03
C ARG A 72 5.14 6.94 -7.08
N SER A 73 5.55 6.56 -8.29
CA SER A 73 4.62 6.09 -9.32
C SER A 73 3.95 4.79 -8.88
N PRO A 74 2.60 4.72 -8.89
CA PRO A 74 1.87 3.50 -8.55
C PRO A 74 2.29 2.35 -9.47
N SER A 75 2.72 1.25 -8.88
CA SER A 75 3.17 0.06 -9.61
C SER A 75 3.07 -1.18 -8.74
N ARG A 76 2.63 -2.28 -9.33
CA ARG A 76 2.52 -3.60 -8.70
C ARG A 76 3.79 -4.46 -8.83
N LYS A 77 4.82 -3.94 -9.51
CA LYS A 77 6.12 -4.63 -9.67
C LYS A 77 6.74 -4.97 -8.33
N THR A 78 7.53 -6.03 -8.31
CA THR A 78 8.35 -6.45 -7.17
C THR A 78 9.13 -5.27 -6.59
N PRO A 79 9.25 -5.14 -5.25
CA PRO A 79 10.01 -4.07 -4.63
C PRO A 79 11.50 -4.14 -4.99
N THR A 80 12.06 -3.01 -5.35
CA THR A 80 13.51 -2.82 -5.45
C THR A 80 14.14 -2.80 -4.05
N ILE A 81 15.46 -2.86 -3.95
CA ILE A 81 16.18 -2.67 -2.68
C ILE A 81 15.79 -1.33 -2.04
N ALA A 82 15.80 -0.25 -2.83
CA ALA A 82 15.39 1.08 -2.36
C ALA A 82 13.92 1.14 -1.89
N ASP A 83 13.00 0.39 -2.52
CA ASP A 83 11.64 0.27 -2.01
C ASP A 83 11.60 -0.45 -0.66
N ARG A 84 12.37 -1.54 -0.50
CA ARG A 84 12.43 -2.31 0.75
C ARG A 84 12.90 -1.45 1.92
N GLU A 85 13.99 -0.71 1.74
CA GLU A 85 14.52 0.21 2.74
C GLU A 85 13.53 1.33 3.06
N ALA A 86 12.91 1.92 2.04
CA ALA A 86 11.94 2.98 2.22
C ALA A 86 10.64 2.50 2.90
N ILE A 87 10.16 1.27 2.60
CA ILE A 87 9.01 0.67 3.30
C ILE A 87 9.37 0.49 4.78
N ALA A 88 10.54 -0.11 5.09
CA ALA A 88 10.97 -0.34 6.46
C ALA A 88 11.06 0.97 7.27
N ALA A 89 11.42 2.09 6.64
CA ALA A 89 11.50 3.41 7.25
C ALA A 89 10.16 4.18 7.29
N THR A 90 9.10 3.66 6.65
CA THR A 90 7.82 4.38 6.58
C THR A 90 7.04 4.24 7.88
N THR A 91 6.76 5.35 8.55
CA THR A 91 5.96 5.40 9.78
C THR A 91 4.54 5.90 9.55
N ALA A 92 4.28 6.63 8.46
CA ALA A 92 2.97 7.17 8.13
C ALA A 92 2.77 7.33 6.62
N LEU A 93 1.51 7.23 6.19
CA LEU A 93 1.10 7.48 4.81
C LEU A 93 0.61 8.92 4.65
N LYS A 94 0.81 9.50 3.47
CA LYS A 94 0.40 10.88 3.15
C LYS A 94 -0.82 10.88 2.23
N VAL A 95 -1.75 11.79 2.48
CA VAL A 95 -2.83 12.10 1.54
C VAL A 95 -2.21 12.80 0.33
N ARG A 96 -2.41 12.26 -0.87
CA ARG A 96 -1.94 12.89 -2.11
C ARG A 96 -2.81 14.10 -2.46
N THR A 97 -2.22 15.08 -3.11
CA THR A 97 -2.91 16.32 -3.49
C THR A 97 -4.12 16.05 -4.40
N TYR A 98 -4.01 15.07 -5.30
CA TYR A 98 -5.08 14.68 -6.20
C TYR A 98 -6.17 13.82 -5.55
N PHE A 99 -5.96 13.26 -4.35
CA PHE A 99 -7.02 12.55 -3.64
C PHE A 99 -8.18 13.49 -3.32
N ARG A 100 -9.38 13.01 -3.57
CA ARG A 100 -10.62 13.74 -3.32
C ARG A 100 -11.29 13.24 -2.07
N LEU A 101 -12.12 14.08 -1.46
CA LEU A 101 -13.03 13.60 -0.43
C LEU A 101 -13.90 12.49 -1.02
N GLY A 102 -14.24 11.49 -0.21
CA GLY A 102 -14.99 10.33 -0.65
C GLY A 102 -14.10 9.16 -1.06
N MET A 103 -14.59 8.32 -1.96
CA MET A 103 -13.94 7.09 -2.40
C MET A 103 -13.05 7.35 -3.62
N ASN A 104 -11.77 7.03 -3.51
CA ASN A 104 -10.79 7.12 -4.58
C ASN A 104 -10.42 5.70 -5.03
N ILE A 105 -10.86 5.29 -6.22
CA ILE A 105 -10.64 3.95 -6.80
C ILE A 105 -9.45 4.01 -7.73
N ASN A 106 -8.36 3.35 -7.35
CA ASN A 106 -7.16 3.21 -8.18
C ASN A 106 -7.20 1.87 -8.93
N ARG A 107 -7.44 1.92 -10.25
CA ARG A 107 -7.49 0.72 -11.11
C ARG A 107 -6.13 0.08 -11.30
N THR A 108 -5.03 0.84 -11.20
CA THR A 108 -3.66 0.29 -11.27
C THR A 108 -3.35 -0.58 -10.06
N CYS A 109 -3.67 -0.09 -8.86
CA CYS A 109 -3.39 -0.78 -7.61
C CYS A 109 -4.47 -1.78 -7.20
N GLN A 110 -5.67 -1.68 -7.77
CA GLN A 110 -6.86 -2.41 -7.33
C GLN A 110 -7.19 -2.11 -5.86
N THR A 111 -7.18 -0.81 -5.52
CA THR A 111 -7.47 -0.29 -4.17
C THR A 111 -8.52 0.80 -4.18
N GLY A 112 -9.33 0.84 -3.13
CA GLY A 112 -10.23 1.94 -2.82
C GLY A 112 -9.74 2.68 -1.59
N THR A 113 -9.34 3.94 -1.74
CA THR A 113 -8.89 4.80 -0.65
C THR A 113 -10.01 5.75 -0.24
N TRP A 114 -10.48 5.61 0.99
CA TRP A 114 -11.51 6.47 1.53
C TRP A 114 -10.90 7.67 2.25
N ILE A 115 -11.15 8.85 1.70
CA ILE A 115 -10.67 10.13 2.24
C ILE A 115 -11.81 10.87 2.93
N LYS A 116 -11.58 11.28 4.17
CA LYS A 116 -12.47 12.12 4.97
C LYS A 116 -11.75 13.39 5.42
N LEU A 117 -12.51 14.36 5.90
CA LEU A 117 -11.93 15.46 6.66
C LEU A 117 -11.66 15.00 8.10
N ASP A 118 -10.56 15.43 8.63
CA ASP A 118 -10.33 15.35 10.07
C ASP A 118 -11.35 16.29 10.78
N PRO A 119 -12.04 15.83 11.81
CA PRO A 119 -13.10 16.62 12.44
C PRO A 119 -12.59 17.89 13.13
N ILE A 120 -11.31 17.90 13.55
CA ILE A 120 -10.69 19.03 14.27
C ILE A 120 -9.97 19.95 13.29
N THR A 121 -8.97 19.41 12.57
CA THR A 121 -8.09 20.22 11.71
C THR A 121 -8.70 20.55 10.35
N LYS A 122 -9.81 19.89 9.98
CA LYS A 122 -10.43 19.96 8.64
C LYS A 122 -9.52 19.55 7.50
N ALA A 123 -8.33 19.05 7.78
CA ALA A 123 -7.44 18.51 6.79
C ALA A 123 -7.97 17.17 6.24
N LYS A 124 -7.66 16.87 4.98
CA LYS A 124 -7.95 15.55 4.42
C LYS A 124 -7.11 14.48 5.13
N LYS A 125 -7.76 13.37 5.50
CA LYS A 125 -7.08 12.21 6.07
C LYS A 125 -7.51 10.91 5.38
N ILE A 126 -6.61 9.93 5.34
CA ILE A 126 -6.91 8.57 4.92
C ILE A 126 -7.73 7.92 6.05
N ASN A 127 -8.98 7.59 5.75
CA ASN A 127 -9.84 6.89 6.69
C ASN A 127 -9.65 5.36 6.58
N ALA A 128 -9.52 4.86 5.36
CA ALA A 128 -9.28 3.45 5.08
C ALA A 128 -8.67 3.26 3.70
N VAL A 129 -7.93 2.15 3.52
CA VAL A 129 -7.48 1.65 2.22
C VAL A 129 -7.94 0.20 2.10
N TRP A 130 -8.84 -0.06 1.17
CA TRP A 130 -9.46 -1.37 0.99
C TRP A 130 -9.03 -2.04 -0.31
N PRO A 131 -8.98 -3.37 -0.34
CA PRO A 131 -8.86 -4.09 -1.59
C PRO A 131 -10.15 -3.91 -2.40
N VAL A 132 -10.00 -3.77 -3.71
CA VAL A 132 -11.11 -3.78 -4.66
C VAL A 132 -10.76 -4.67 -5.85
N SER A 133 -11.77 -5.07 -6.64
CA SER A 133 -11.58 -5.64 -7.97
C SER A 133 -12.49 -4.89 -8.93
N THR A 134 -11.87 -4.21 -9.90
CA THR A 134 -12.55 -3.36 -10.89
C THR A 134 -12.90 -4.15 -12.15
N GLY A 135 -13.48 -3.49 -13.15
CA GLY A 135 -13.82 -4.10 -14.44
C GLY A 135 -12.61 -4.65 -15.17
N ARG A 136 -12.76 -5.88 -15.72
CA ARG A 136 -11.74 -6.55 -16.56
C ARG A 136 -11.55 -5.81 -17.88
N PRO A 137 -10.47 -6.12 -18.66
CA PRO A 137 -10.29 -5.59 -20.00
C PRO A 137 -11.53 -5.79 -20.89
N GLY A 138 -11.94 -4.71 -21.57
CA GLY A 138 -13.19 -4.65 -22.36
C GLY A 138 -14.46 -4.32 -21.54
N TYR A 139 -14.35 -4.28 -20.21
CA TYR A 139 -15.42 -3.92 -19.27
C TYR A 139 -14.88 -2.97 -18.17
N GLU A 140 -13.97 -2.10 -18.52
CA GLU A 140 -13.27 -1.26 -17.56
C GLU A 140 -14.24 -0.39 -16.74
N THR A 141 -14.01 -0.34 -15.45
CA THR A 141 -14.68 0.66 -14.61
C THR A 141 -14.37 2.05 -15.16
N PRO A 142 -15.35 2.89 -15.49
CA PRO A 142 -15.13 4.18 -16.13
C PRO A 142 -14.30 5.10 -15.24
N SER A 143 -13.30 5.75 -15.83
CA SER A 143 -12.49 6.79 -15.15
C SER A 143 -13.27 8.08 -15.07
N GLY A 144 -13.08 8.84 -14.00
CA GLY A 144 -13.71 10.15 -13.86
C GLY A 144 -14.13 10.48 -12.43
N ARG A 145 -14.92 11.51 -12.34
CA ARG A 145 -15.50 12.02 -11.09
C ARG A 145 -16.99 11.77 -11.11
N PHE A 146 -17.45 11.06 -10.08
CA PHE A 146 -18.84 10.64 -9.94
C PHE A 146 -19.35 10.99 -8.55
N THR A 147 -20.64 10.82 -8.35
CA THR A 147 -21.28 10.76 -7.04
C THR A 147 -22.17 9.53 -6.96
N ILE A 148 -22.42 9.03 -5.77
CA ILE A 148 -23.45 7.98 -5.58
C ILE A 148 -24.78 8.58 -6.02
N ARG A 149 -25.48 7.91 -6.95
CA ARG A 149 -26.75 8.34 -7.55
C ARG A 149 -27.95 7.67 -6.89
N TRP A 150 -27.82 6.40 -6.59
CA TRP A 150 -28.82 5.62 -5.86
C TRP A 150 -28.16 4.39 -5.21
N GLN A 151 -28.86 3.75 -4.29
CA GLN A 151 -28.31 2.64 -3.52
C GLN A 151 -29.42 1.77 -2.94
N LEU A 152 -29.07 0.51 -2.63
CA LEU A 152 -29.98 -0.45 -1.98
C LEU A 152 -29.29 -1.08 -0.77
N ASN A 153 -29.93 -1.00 0.40
CA ASN A 153 -29.42 -1.59 1.64
C ASN A 153 -29.86 -3.06 1.78
N LYS A 154 -29.73 -3.84 0.72
CA LYS A 154 -30.06 -5.27 0.66
C LYS A 154 -29.31 -5.94 -0.49
N TRP A 155 -29.42 -7.25 -0.61
CA TRP A 155 -29.02 -7.97 -1.79
C TRP A 155 -29.83 -7.51 -3.01
N HIS A 156 -29.17 -7.41 -4.14
CA HIS A 156 -29.76 -6.97 -5.40
C HIS A 156 -29.19 -7.79 -6.56
N GLU A 157 -30.03 -8.39 -7.36
CA GLU A 157 -29.60 -9.05 -8.57
C GLU A 157 -29.32 -8.03 -9.68
N SER A 158 -28.30 -8.25 -10.46
CA SER A 158 -27.98 -7.40 -11.61
C SER A 158 -29.08 -7.49 -12.67
N SER A 159 -29.57 -6.35 -13.12
CA SER A 159 -30.52 -6.30 -14.24
C SER A 159 -29.87 -6.60 -15.62
N ILE A 160 -28.55 -6.72 -15.69
CA ILE A 160 -27.81 -6.93 -16.92
C ILE A 160 -27.20 -8.34 -16.98
N TYR A 161 -26.78 -8.87 -15.82
CA TYR A 161 -26.11 -10.17 -15.73
C TYR A 161 -26.90 -11.08 -14.81
N GLU A 162 -27.65 -12.00 -15.39
CA GLU A 162 -28.48 -12.97 -14.66
C GLU A 162 -27.66 -13.75 -13.63
N GLY A 163 -28.20 -13.92 -12.44
CA GLY A 163 -27.55 -14.59 -11.31
C GLY A 163 -26.43 -13.80 -10.63
N ALA A 164 -26.06 -12.63 -11.14
CA ALA A 164 -25.02 -11.80 -10.54
C ALA A 164 -25.57 -11.00 -9.35
N MET A 165 -25.40 -11.53 -8.14
CA MET A 165 -25.85 -10.89 -6.90
C MET A 165 -24.87 -9.86 -6.38
N MET A 166 -25.39 -8.67 -6.02
CA MET A 166 -24.66 -7.55 -5.45
C MET A 166 -25.12 -7.30 -4.00
N TYR A 167 -24.17 -7.29 -3.07
CA TYR A 167 -24.45 -6.96 -1.68
C TYR A 167 -24.42 -5.46 -1.46
N ARG A 168 -25.56 -4.87 -1.07
CA ARG A 168 -25.71 -3.46 -0.67
C ARG A 168 -25.11 -2.46 -1.67
N PRO A 169 -25.48 -2.52 -2.97
CA PRO A 169 -24.85 -1.72 -4.03
C PRO A 169 -25.10 -0.22 -3.86
N LYS A 170 -24.07 0.55 -4.21
CA LYS A 170 -24.08 2.02 -4.30
C LYS A 170 -23.66 2.42 -5.71
N TYR A 171 -24.61 2.78 -6.55
CA TYR A 171 -24.41 3.10 -7.96
C TYR A 171 -23.88 4.52 -8.14
N PHE A 172 -22.78 4.68 -8.88
CA PHE A 172 -22.16 5.98 -9.16
C PHE A 172 -22.10 6.34 -10.65
N ALA A 173 -22.25 5.37 -11.55
CA ALA A 173 -22.37 5.58 -12.99
C ALA A 173 -23.50 4.68 -13.54
N PRO A 174 -23.92 4.85 -14.80
CA PRO A 174 -24.90 3.94 -15.39
C PRO A 174 -24.45 2.49 -15.25
N SER A 175 -25.27 1.66 -14.59
CA SER A 175 -25.02 0.23 -14.34
C SER A 175 -23.70 -0.11 -13.60
N VAL A 176 -23.02 0.86 -12.99
CA VAL A 176 -21.75 0.66 -12.26
C VAL A 176 -21.89 1.07 -10.79
N ALA A 177 -21.57 0.14 -9.90
CA ALA A 177 -21.71 0.31 -8.46
C ALA A 177 -20.45 -0.07 -7.68
N LEU A 178 -20.30 0.48 -6.47
CA LEU A 178 -19.54 -0.12 -5.38
C LEU A 178 -20.43 -1.16 -4.70
N HIS A 179 -20.00 -2.41 -4.59
CA HIS A 179 -20.83 -3.46 -3.97
C HIS A 179 -19.99 -4.62 -3.43
N GLY A 180 -20.50 -5.35 -2.45
CA GLY A 180 -20.02 -6.68 -2.11
C GLY A 180 -20.53 -7.69 -3.13
N SER A 181 -19.79 -8.77 -3.37
CA SER A 181 -20.17 -9.86 -4.26
C SER A 181 -20.80 -11.01 -3.46
N PHE A 182 -21.21 -12.08 -4.12
CA PHE A 182 -21.74 -13.27 -3.45
C PHE A 182 -20.77 -13.81 -2.38
N THR A 183 -19.47 -13.73 -2.65
CA THR A 183 -18.41 -14.04 -1.70
C THR A 183 -17.26 -13.03 -1.81
N ASP A 184 -16.60 -12.75 -0.69
CA ASP A 184 -15.43 -11.87 -0.62
C ASP A 184 -14.24 -12.35 -1.46
N SER A 185 -14.19 -13.65 -1.79
CA SER A 185 -13.17 -14.22 -2.66
C SER A 185 -13.20 -13.67 -4.10
N LEU A 186 -14.31 -13.05 -4.52
CA LEU A 186 -14.44 -12.36 -5.81
C LEU A 186 -13.81 -10.97 -5.83
N VAL A 187 -13.27 -10.48 -4.71
CA VAL A 187 -12.40 -9.31 -4.65
C VAL A 187 -10.98 -9.74 -5.03
N ARG A 188 -10.81 -10.04 -6.32
CA ARG A 188 -9.54 -10.51 -6.87
C ARG A 188 -8.44 -9.46 -6.76
N THR A 189 -7.19 -9.87 -6.86
CA THR A 189 -6.03 -8.96 -6.89
C THR A 189 -5.83 -8.28 -8.25
N TYR A 190 -6.69 -8.55 -9.21
CA TYR A 190 -6.71 -8.07 -10.58
C TYR A 190 -8.15 -7.68 -10.97
N PRO A 191 -8.34 -6.90 -12.06
CA PRO A 191 -9.68 -6.60 -12.58
C PRO A 191 -10.38 -7.87 -13.05
N ASP A 192 -11.62 -8.09 -12.57
CA ASP A 192 -12.36 -9.34 -12.84
C ASP A 192 -13.88 -9.11 -12.96
N SER A 193 -14.38 -7.87 -12.79
CA SER A 193 -15.79 -7.58 -12.88
C SER A 193 -16.22 -7.19 -14.33
N HIS A 194 -17.52 -6.94 -14.51
CA HIS A 194 -18.09 -6.38 -15.73
C HIS A 194 -18.30 -4.86 -15.64
N GLY A 195 -17.40 -4.15 -14.91
CA GLY A 195 -17.44 -2.71 -14.77
C GLY A 195 -17.66 -2.20 -13.34
N CYS A 196 -18.40 -2.91 -12.52
CA CYS A 196 -18.59 -2.58 -11.10
C CYS A 196 -17.28 -2.68 -10.32
N VAL A 197 -17.24 -2.05 -9.16
CA VAL A 197 -16.14 -2.15 -8.19
C VAL A 197 -16.56 -3.10 -7.08
N ARG A 198 -16.03 -4.34 -7.13
CA ARG A 198 -16.24 -5.32 -6.08
C ARG A 198 -15.43 -4.95 -4.85
N MET A 199 -16.06 -4.99 -3.69
CA MET A 199 -15.46 -4.67 -2.39
C MET A 199 -15.77 -5.81 -1.40
N LEU A 200 -14.98 -5.92 -0.33
CA LEU A 200 -15.32 -6.82 0.78
C LEU A 200 -16.64 -6.40 1.43
N HIS A 201 -17.42 -7.35 1.92
CA HIS A 201 -18.67 -7.07 2.65
C HIS A 201 -18.41 -6.09 3.80
N SER A 202 -17.36 -6.31 4.59
CA SER A 202 -16.99 -5.43 5.70
C SER A 202 -16.70 -3.99 5.26
N SER A 203 -16.14 -3.79 4.07
CA SER A 203 -15.88 -2.45 3.50
C SER A 203 -17.18 -1.76 3.08
N ILE A 204 -18.09 -2.49 2.44
CA ILE A 204 -19.41 -1.97 2.07
C ILE A 204 -20.21 -1.63 3.34
N ASP A 205 -20.19 -2.49 4.35
CA ASP A 205 -20.84 -2.22 5.64
C ASP A 205 -20.28 -0.99 6.34
N ALA A 206 -18.95 -0.77 6.25
CA ALA A 206 -18.35 0.44 6.78
C ALA A 206 -18.83 1.70 6.07
N LEU A 207 -19.03 1.65 4.74
CA LEU A 207 -19.61 2.76 3.98
C LEU A 207 -21.06 3.04 4.40
N TRP A 208 -21.87 1.99 4.60
CA TRP A 208 -23.25 2.15 5.05
C TRP A 208 -23.34 2.73 6.46
N ARG A 209 -22.57 2.20 7.42
CA ARG A 209 -22.51 2.74 8.79
C ARG A 209 -22.05 4.18 8.86
N ALA A 210 -21.25 4.63 7.92
CA ALA A 210 -20.71 5.99 7.88
C ALA A 210 -21.52 6.93 6.99
N HIS A 211 -22.72 6.55 6.57
CA HIS A 211 -23.59 7.35 5.71
C HIS A 211 -22.88 7.87 4.45
N PHE A 212 -22.15 6.94 3.76
CA PHE A 212 -21.60 7.22 2.43
C PHE A 212 -22.74 7.04 1.41
N ASP A 213 -23.66 7.99 1.38
CA ASP A 213 -24.96 7.90 0.72
C ASP A 213 -25.00 8.67 -0.61
N VAL A 214 -26.21 8.79 -1.20
CA VAL A 214 -26.45 9.57 -2.43
C VAL A 214 -25.82 10.96 -2.30
N GLY A 215 -25.07 11.38 -3.33
CA GLY A 215 -24.28 12.60 -3.34
C GLY A 215 -22.82 12.41 -2.90
N SER A 216 -22.47 11.29 -2.23
CA SER A 216 -21.09 11.02 -1.81
C SER A 216 -20.16 10.86 -3.02
N PRO A 217 -18.96 11.52 -3.01
CA PRO A 217 -18.08 11.53 -4.17
C PRO A 217 -17.35 10.21 -4.39
N VAL A 218 -17.23 9.81 -5.65
CA VAL A 218 -16.40 8.68 -6.12
C VAL A 218 -15.48 9.19 -7.22
N PHE A 219 -14.18 8.95 -7.09
CA PHE A 219 -13.18 9.28 -8.09
C PHE A 219 -12.47 8.01 -8.55
N VAL A 220 -12.54 7.71 -9.85
CA VAL A 220 -11.92 6.53 -10.46
C VAL A 220 -10.78 6.97 -11.38
N TYR A 221 -9.61 6.36 -11.22
CA TYR A 221 -8.40 6.72 -11.97
C TYR A 221 -7.44 5.52 -12.10
N GLY A 222 -6.33 5.76 -12.78
CA GLY A 222 -5.31 4.75 -13.06
C GLY A 222 -5.69 3.84 -14.22
N VAL A 223 -4.75 3.03 -14.65
CA VAL A 223 -4.89 2.04 -15.72
C VAL A 223 -4.33 0.72 -15.24
N TRP A 224 -5.07 -0.37 -15.45
CA TRP A 224 -4.53 -1.70 -15.19
C TRP A 224 -3.50 -2.04 -16.27
N VAL A 225 -2.33 -2.48 -15.81
CA VAL A 225 -1.28 -3.07 -16.66
C VAL A 225 -1.02 -4.45 -16.08
N ALA A 226 -1.25 -5.48 -16.88
CA ALA A 226 -1.05 -6.89 -16.52
C ALA A 226 0.43 -7.20 -16.26
#